data_fcf1c1d3e4c31d204defb43811237aba
#
_entry.id   fcf1c1d3e4c31d204defb43811237aba
#
_cell.length_a   1.000
_cell.length_b   1.000
_cell.length_c   1.000
_cell.angle_alpha   90.00
_cell.angle_beta   90.00
_cell.angle_gamma   90.00
#
_symmetry.space_group_name_H-M   'P 1'
#
loop_
_entity.id
_entity.type
_entity.pdbx_description
1 polymer ?
#
loop_
_entity_poly.entity_id
_entity_poly.type
_entity_poly.pdbx_seq_one_letter_code
_entity_poly.pdbx_strand_id
1 'polypeptide(L)'
;IERVRTVLRKETPGFEPVDVRGLVGEALKHAGHLSEVVDVKTVFPDEEVLVKGDALELELVVVNFLKNAVRAVADLPSRSSIVVEVLCQNEIVEVSVLDEGPAVSDEVFGALGKLTKSVSKEGLGFGLFIASSIAEMHRGHLAFARRTPQGLKASLVLPRLRELNINNQEWKHEAGAFDSHR
;
A
#
# COMPACT_ATOMS: atom_id res chain seq x y z
N ILE A 1 -12.66 -20.93 28.18
CA ILE A 1 -11.58 -19.90 28.10
C ILE A 1 -11.17 -19.68 26.63
N GLU A 2 -11.16 -20.72 25.80
CA GLU A 2 -10.83 -20.61 24.35
C GLU A 2 -11.83 -19.76 23.54
N ARG A 3 -13.11 -19.80 23.90
CA ARG A 3 -14.16 -18.97 23.24
C ARG A 3 -14.04 -17.45 23.48
N VAL A 4 -13.34 -17.02 24.50
CA VAL A 4 -13.16 -15.59 24.82
C VAL A 4 -12.01 -14.98 24.02
N ARG A 5 -10.98 -15.76 23.63
CA ARG A 5 -9.89 -15.29 22.77
C ARG A 5 -10.33 -15.01 21.32
N THR A 6 -11.29 -15.77 20.80
CA THR A 6 -11.84 -15.59 19.45
C THR A 6 -12.69 -14.31 19.32
N VAL A 7 -13.32 -13.85 20.42
CA VAL A 7 -14.19 -12.66 20.41
C VAL A 7 -13.36 -11.36 20.43
N LEU A 8 -12.11 -11.38 20.87
CA LEU A 8 -11.23 -10.18 20.94
C LEU A 8 -10.37 -9.98 19.69
N ARG A 9 -10.26 -10.96 18.81
CA ARG A 9 -9.74 -10.79 17.45
C ARG A 9 -10.91 -10.49 16.52
N LYS A 10 -11.29 -9.23 16.42
CA LYS A 10 -12.02 -8.75 15.24
C LYS A 10 -11.06 -8.84 14.04
N GLU A 11 -10.86 -10.03 13.54
CA GLU A 11 -10.26 -10.19 12.22
C GLU A 11 -11.27 -9.66 11.23
N THR A 12 -10.91 -8.65 10.50
CA THR A 12 -11.72 -8.15 9.38
C THR A 12 -11.84 -9.32 8.40
N PRO A 13 -13.06 -9.80 8.08
CA PRO A 13 -13.21 -10.88 7.13
C PRO A 13 -12.53 -10.50 5.81
N GLY A 14 -11.69 -11.38 5.26
CA GLY A 14 -10.97 -11.13 4.01
C GLY A 14 -9.53 -10.62 4.18
N PHE A 15 -9.08 -10.27 5.40
CA PHE A 15 -7.69 -9.84 5.61
C PHE A 15 -6.76 -11.03 5.78
N GLU A 16 -5.92 -11.26 4.77
CA GLU A 16 -4.93 -12.33 4.70
C GLU A 16 -3.51 -11.77 4.51
N PRO A 17 -2.46 -12.58 4.65
CA PRO A 17 -1.12 -12.19 4.23
C PRO A 17 -1.11 -11.92 2.72
N VAL A 18 -0.66 -10.74 2.32
CA VAL A 18 -0.55 -10.30 0.93
C VAL A 18 0.91 -10.05 0.61
N ASP A 19 1.44 -10.74 -0.41
CA ASP A 19 2.75 -10.44 -0.98
C ASP A 19 2.69 -9.14 -1.80
N VAL A 20 3.48 -8.16 -1.37
CA VAL A 20 3.47 -6.82 -1.98
C VAL A 20 4.03 -6.82 -3.40
N ARG A 21 4.98 -7.69 -3.72
CA ARG A 21 5.51 -7.83 -5.09
C ARG A 21 4.43 -8.36 -6.04
N GLY A 22 3.71 -9.39 -5.63
CA GLY A 22 2.58 -9.92 -6.37
C GLY A 22 1.46 -8.88 -6.54
N LEU A 23 1.10 -8.18 -5.48
CA LEU A 23 0.13 -7.08 -5.48
C LEU A 23 0.47 -6.01 -6.55
N VAL A 24 1.72 -5.52 -6.57
CA VAL A 24 2.16 -4.53 -7.56
C VAL A 24 2.11 -5.12 -8.97
N GLY A 25 2.48 -6.40 -9.14
CA GLY A 25 2.39 -7.09 -10.42
C GLY A 25 0.98 -7.14 -10.98
N GLU A 26 -0.03 -7.45 -10.17
CA GLU A 26 -1.44 -7.43 -10.59
C GLU A 26 -1.94 -6.01 -10.86
N ALA A 27 -1.57 -5.04 -10.03
CA ALA A 27 -1.92 -3.64 -10.24
C ALA A 27 -1.40 -3.10 -11.58
N LEU A 28 -0.17 -3.47 -11.98
CA LEU A 28 0.40 -3.09 -13.27
C LEU A 28 -0.37 -3.70 -14.45
N LYS A 29 -0.82 -4.94 -14.36
CA LYS A 29 -1.65 -5.59 -15.38
C LYS A 29 -3.02 -4.90 -15.51
N HIS A 30 -3.67 -4.60 -14.38
CA HIS A 30 -5.00 -3.99 -14.35
C HIS A 30 -5.01 -2.48 -14.62
N ALA A 31 -3.88 -1.81 -14.49
CA ALA A 31 -3.78 -0.40 -14.89
C ALA A 31 -3.86 -0.19 -16.42
N GLY A 32 -3.82 -1.28 -17.21
CA GLY A 32 -3.98 -1.27 -18.66
C GLY A 32 -2.65 -1.20 -19.41
N HIS A 33 -2.70 -0.82 -20.71
CA HIS A 33 -1.54 -0.78 -21.61
C HIS A 33 -0.57 0.38 -21.27
N LEU A 34 -0.11 0.45 -20.02
CA LEU A 34 0.78 1.52 -19.56
C LEU A 34 2.07 1.58 -20.37
N SER A 35 2.64 0.43 -20.74
CA SER A 35 3.89 0.32 -21.48
C SER A 35 3.82 0.89 -22.90
N GLU A 36 2.64 1.10 -23.44
CA GLU A 36 2.47 1.77 -24.76
C GLU A 36 2.65 3.28 -24.65
N VAL A 37 2.38 3.85 -23.47
CA VAL A 37 2.36 5.30 -23.23
C VAL A 37 3.58 5.77 -22.43
N VAL A 38 4.00 4.98 -21.45
CA VAL A 38 5.07 5.33 -20.51
C VAL A 38 6.04 4.17 -20.30
N ASP A 39 7.27 4.49 -19.87
CA ASP A 39 8.22 3.50 -19.41
C ASP A 39 7.98 3.22 -17.92
N VAL A 40 7.61 1.99 -17.58
CA VAL A 40 7.37 1.59 -16.20
C VAL A 40 8.58 0.83 -15.66
N LYS A 41 9.14 1.32 -14.56
CA LYS A 41 10.23 0.66 -13.81
C LYS A 41 9.72 0.22 -12.45
N THR A 42 10.17 -0.93 -11.99
CA THR A 42 9.85 -1.45 -10.66
C THR A 42 11.11 -1.62 -9.83
N VAL A 43 11.05 -1.20 -8.58
CA VAL A 43 12.13 -1.36 -7.60
C VAL A 43 11.57 -2.06 -6.38
N PHE A 44 12.11 -3.24 -6.07
CA PHE A 44 11.67 -4.06 -4.95
C PHE A 44 12.87 -4.40 -4.05
N PRO A 45 12.65 -4.57 -2.75
CA PRO A 45 13.65 -5.19 -1.88
C PRO A 45 13.90 -6.65 -2.30
N ASP A 46 15.07 -7.18 -1.96
CA ASP A 46 15.42 -8.59 -2.28
C ASP A 46 14.59 -9.58 -1.46
N GLU A 47 14.20 -9.19 -0.24
CA GLU A 47 13.39 -10.01 0.66
C GLU A 47 11.90 -9.98 0.27
N GLU A 48 11.17 -11.03 0.69
CA GLU A 48 9.72 -11.06 0.62
C GLU A 48 9.12 -10.05 1.60
N VAL A 49 8.14 -9.29 1.12
CA VAL A 49 7.46 -8.27 1.92
C VAL A 49 5.98 -8.58 1.98
N LEU A 50 5.52 -8.89 3.18
CA LEU A 50 4.12 -9.20 3.44
C LEU A 50 3.44 -8.06 4.21
N VAL A 51 2.18 -7.82 3.87
CA VAL A 51 1.24 -6.99 4.64
C VAL A 51 -0.02 -7.78 4.95
N LYS A 52 -0.79 -7.37 5.95
CA LYS A 52 -2.08 -7.99 6.23
C LYS A 52 -3.20 -7.15 5.61
N GLY A 53 -4.00 -7.74 4.70
CA GLY A 53 -5.06 -6.98 4.05
C GLY A 53 -5.90 -7.79 3.07
N ASP A 54 -6.81 -7.08 2.41
CA ASP A 54 -7.54 -7.53 1.23
C ASP A 54 -6.73 -7.15 -0.02
N ALA A 55 -6.28 -8.15 -0.78
CA ALA A 55 -5.42 -7.94 -1.93
C ALA A 55 -6.07 -7.07 -3.01
N LEU A 56 -7.38 -7.25 -3.25
CA LEU A 56 -8.11 -6.49 -4.29
C LEU A 56 -8.27 -5.02 -3.89
N GLU A 57 -8.56 -4.75 -2.61
CA GLU A 57 -8.67 -3.38 -2.12
C GLU A 57 -7.31 -2.66 -2.18
N LEU A 58 -6.24 -3.31 -1.72
CA LEU A 58 -4.89 -2.74 -1.79
C LEU A 58 -4.41 -2.53 -3.23
N GLU A 59 -4.73 -3.46 -4.13
CA GLU A 59 -4.46 -3.34 -5.56
C GLU A 59 -5.14 -2.11 -6.16
N LEU A 60 -6.41 -1.87 -5.82
CA LEU A 60 -7.17 -0.71 -6.28
C LEU A 60 -6.48 0.61 -5.92
N VAL A 61 -5.83 0.70 -4.74
CA VAL A 61 -5.04 1.88 -4.36
C VAL A 61 -3.87 2.09 -5.31
N VAL A 62 -3.09 1.03 -5.60
CA VAL A 62 -1.93 1.10 -6.49
C VAL A 62 -2.36 1.44 -7.93
N VAL A 63 -3.43 0.81 -8.43
CA VAL A 63 -4.01 1.11 -9.75
C VAL A 63 -4.43 2.59 -9.85
N ASN A 64 -4.98 3.13 -8.77
CA ASN A 64 -5.38 4.54 -8.72
C ASN A 64 -4.16 5.48 -8.81
N PHE A 65 -3.08 5.17 -8.10
CA PHE A 65 -1.83 5.93 -8.22
C PHE A 65 -1.25 5.85 -9.62
N LEU A 66 -1.22 4.64 -10.22
CA LEU A 66 -0.73 4.45 -11.59
C LEU A 66 -1.54 5.27 -12.60
N LYS A 67 -2.87 5.23 -12.52
CA LYS A 67 -3.73 6.04 -13.41
C LYS A 67 -3.51 7.54 -13.24
N ASN A 68 -3.28 8.00 -12.03
CA ASN A 68 -2.98 9.42 -11.77
C ASN A 68 -1.61 9.81 -12.34
N ALA A 69 -0.58 8.96 -12.16
CA ALA A 69 0.75 9.17 -12.71
C ALA A 69 0.74 9.23 -14.24
N VAL A 70 0.02 8.30 -14.91
CA VAL A 70 -0.13 8.31 -16.37
C VAL A 70 -0.78 9.61 -16.87
N ARG A 71 -1.86 10.05 -16.20
CA ARG A 71 -2.51 11.33 -16.55
C ARG A 71 -1.57 12.51 -16.38
N ALA A 72 -0.74 12.51 -15.36
CA ALA A 72 0.20 13.61 -15.10
C ALA A 72 1.25 13.75 -16.21
N VAL A 73 1.61 12.65 -16.90
CA VAL A 73 2.64 12.64 -17.93
C VAL A 73 2.09 12.55 -19.36
N ALA A 74 0.77 12.40 -19.53
CA ALA A 74 0.15 12.14 -20.83
C ALA A 74 0.42 13.22 -21.90
N ASP A 75 0.50 14.47 -21.46
CA ASP A 75 0.67 15.63 -22.35
C ASP A 75 2.15 16.07 -22.45
N LEU A 76 3.09 15.32 -21.88
CA LEU A 76 4.51 15.66 -21.99
C LEU A 76 5.05 15.33 -23.38
N PRO A 77 5.96 16.18 -23.92
CA PRO A 77 6.44 16.06 -25.29
C PRO A 77 7.38 14.85 -25.51
N SER A 78 7.86 14.24 -24.47
CA SER A 78 8.73 13.07 -24.50
C SER A 78 8.13 11.91 -23.72
N ARG A 79 8.51 10.68 -24.10
CA ARG A 79 8.14 9.50 -23.33
C ARG A 79 8.70 9.61 -21.90
N SER A 80 7.78 9.58 -20.95
CA SER A 80 8.09 9.75 -19.54
C SER A 80 8.20 8.40 -18.83
N SER A 81 8.87 8.37 -17.69
CA SER A 81 8.97 7.18 -16.87
C SER A 81 8.11 7.30 -15.61
N ILE A 82 7.53 6.15 -15.25
CA ILE A 82 6.86 5.95 -13.96
C ILE A 82 7.66 4.90 -13.20
N VAL A 83 7.99 5.17 -11.95
CA VAL A 83 8.67 4.20 -11.08
C VAL A 83 7.69 3.71 -10.02
N VAL A 84 7.55 2.39 -9.89
CA VAL A 84 6.87 1.77 -8.76
C VAL A 84 7.93 1.22 -7.82
N GLU A 85 8.00 1.77 -6.63
CA GLU A 85 9.01 1.45 -5.63
C GLU A 85 8.35 0.85 -4.38
N VAL A 86 8.91 -0.24 -3.89
CA VAL A 86 8.56 -0.83 -2.59
C VAL A 86 9.74 -0.69 -1.65
N LEU A 87 9.53 0.03 -0.56
CA LEU A 87 10.50 0.16 0.53
C LEU A 87 9.97 -0.55 1.76
N CYS A 88 10.85 -1.26 2.42
CA CYS A 88 10.55 -1.90 3.69
C CYS A 88 11.54 -1.42 4.75
N GLN A 89 11.03 -0.71 5.76
CA GLN A 89 11.85 -0.18 6.84
C GLN A 89 11.17 -0.48 8.18
N ASN A 90 11.89 -1.22 9.03
CA ASN A 90 11.37 -1.63 10.35
C ASN A 90 10.01 -2.35 10.25
N GLU A 91 8.96 -1.72 10.80
CA GLU A 91 7.59 -2.22 10.86
C GLU A 91 6.69 -1.65 9.75
N ILE A 92 7.26 -0.97 8.74
CA ILE A 92 6.51 -0.23 7.73
C ILE A 92 6.91 -0.71 6.33
N VAL A 93 5.89 -0.88 5.50
CA VAL A 93 6.01 -1.09 4.06
C VAL A 93 5.44 0.14 3.37
N GLU A 94 6.21 0.72 2.48
CA GLU A 94 5.80 1.83 1.63
C GLU A 94 5.79 1.38 0.17
N VAL A 95 4.60 1.40 -0.46
CA VAL A 95 4.41 1.17 -1.90
C VAL A 95 4.17 2.52 -2.55
N SER A 96 5.09 2.93 -3.40
CA SER A 96 5.10 4.26 -4.00
C SER A 96 5.03 4.22 -5.51
N VAL A 97 4.28 5.15 -6.09
CA VAL A 97 4.28 5.45 -7.52
C VAL A 97 4.85 6.84 -7.71
N LEU A 98 5.92 6.93 -8.49
CA LEU A 98 6.67 8.16 -8.77
C LEU A 98 6.50 8.51 -10.24
N ASP A 99 6.00 9.70 -10.54
CA ASP A 99 5.90 10.24 -11.90
C ASP A 99 6.89 11.39 -12.16
N GLU A 100 7.02 11.77 -13.41
CA GLU A 100 7.80 12.92 -13.89
C GLU A 100 6.90 14.03 -14.43
N GLY A 101 5.64 14.05 -13.97
CA GLY A 101 4.66 15.04 -14.37
C GLY A 101 5.06 16.49 -14.00
N PRO A 102 4.27 17.47 -14.41
CA PRO A 102 4.51 18.87 -14.07
C PRO A 102 4.61 19.09 -12.57
N ALA A 103 5.33 20.12 -12.16
CA ALA A 103 5.42 20.51 -10.76
C ALA A 103 4.02 20.80 -10.19
N VAL A 104 3.69 20.15 -9.10
CA VAL A 104 2.40 20.33 -8.40
C VAL A 104 2.40 21.65 -7.64
N SER A 105 1.41 22.52 -7.90
CA SER A 105 1.27 23.80 -7.18
C SER A 105 1.06 23.60 -5.68
N ASP A 106 1.35 24.64 -4.88
CA ASP A 106 1.18 24.58 -3.42
C ASP A 106 -0.28 24.35 -3.03
N GLU A 107 -1.22 24.91 -3.79
CA GLU A 107 -2.65 24.77 -3.58
C GLU A 107 -3.08 23.31 -3.80
N VAL A 108 -2.70 22.71 -4.94
CA VAL A 108 -3.02 21.32 -5.27
C VAL A 108 -2.34 20.36 -4.28
N PHE A 109 -1.06 20.60 -3.97
CA PHE A 109 -0.33 19.76 -3.01
C PHE A 109 -0.95 19.82 -1.61
N GLY A 110 -1.33 21.02 -1.15
CA GLY A 110 -2.04 21.20 0.11
C GLY A 110 -3.44 20.56 0.12
N ALA A 111 -4.06 20.44 -1.06
CA ALA A 111 -5.34 19.74 -1.23
C ALA A 111 -5.18 18.23 -1.19
N LEU A 112 -4.08 17.66 -1.70
CA LEU A 112 -3.84 16.19 -1.64
C LEU A 112 -3.97 15.64 -0.23
N GLY A 113 -3.42 16.31 0.77
CA GLY A 113 -3.56 15.94 2.19
C GLY A 113 -4.97 16.13 2.77
N LYS A 114 -5.82 16.95 2.11
CA LYS A 114 -7.21 17.21 2.53
C LYS A 114 -8.24 16.43 1.72
N LEU A 115 -7.91 16.02 0.50
CA LEU A 115 -8.76 15.22 -0.40
C LEU A 115 -9.08 13.83 0.16
N THR A 116 -8.33 13.41 1.16
CA THR A 116 -8.69 12.26 2.00
C THR A 116 -10.06 12.45 2.72
N LYS A 117 -10.64 13.66 2.69
CA LYS A 117 -11.90 13.99 3.40
C LYS A 117 -12.99 14.61 2.53
N SER A 118 -12.76 14.89 1.25
CA SER A 118 -13.75 15.61 0.43
C SER A 118 -13.64 15.26 -1.07
N VAL A 119 -14.78 15.00 -1.68
CA VAL A 119 -14.93 14.77 -3.12
C VAL A 119 -14.85 16.12 -3.84
N SER A 120 -13.80 16.36 -4.63
CA SER A 120 -13.74 17.55 -5.48
C SER A 120 -14.55 17.38 -6.76
N LYS A 121 -15.13 18.49 -7.27
CA LYS A 121 -15.98 18.51 -8.47
C LYS A 121 -15.23 18.17 -9.78
N GLU A 122 -13.90 18.03 -9.75
CA GLU A 122 -13.05 17.88 -10.94
C GLU A 122 -12.51 16.45 -11.17
N GLY A 123 -13.10 15.45 -10.56
CA GLY A 123 -12.83 14.04 -10.87
C GLY A 123 -11.57 13.41 -10.23
N LEU A 124 -10.60 14.21 -9.75
CA LEU A 124 -9.38 13.72 -9.09
C LEU A 124 -9.60 13.31 -7.63
N GLY A 125 -10.69 13.80 -7.01
CA GLY A 125 -10.93 13.59 -5.57
C GLY A 125 -11.48 12.21 -5.19
N PHE A 126 -12.26 11.59 -6.07
CA PHE A 126 -12.98 10.35 -5.70
C PHE A 126 -12.04 9.16 -5.56
N GLY A 127 -11.08 9.01 -6.47
CA GLY A 127 -10.11 7.91 -6.42
C GLY A 127 -9.19 8.00 -5.19
N LEU A 128 -8.69 9.20 -4.86
CA LEU A 128 -7.86 9.39 -3.67
C LEU A 128 -8.65 9.25 -2.37
N PHE A 129 -9.91 9.63 -2.36
CA PHE A 129 -10.79 9.41 -1.22
C PHE A 129 -10.98 7.91 -0.93
N ILE A 130 -11.30 7.12 -1.98
CA ILE A 130 -11.40 5.64 -1.85
C ILE A 130 -10.07 5.06 -1.39
N ALA A 131 -8.97 5.46 -2.02
CA ALA A 131 -7.63 4.99 -1.67
C ALA A 131 -7.27 5.29 -0.20
N SER A 132 -7.63 6.48 0.30
CA SER A 132 -7.42 6.84 1.71
C SER A 132 -8.27 5.97 2.65
N SER A 133 -9.54 5.76 2.31
CA SER A 133 -10.43 4.91 3.12
C SER A 133 -9.92 3.47 3.18
N ILE A 134 -9.44 2.93 2.06
CA ILE A 134 -8.82 1.59 2.01
C ILE A 134 -7.56 1.56 2.87
N ALA A 135 -6.65 2.55 2.72
CA ALA A 135 -5.44 2.60 3.52
C ALA A 135 -5.74 2.63 5.03
N GLU A 136 -6.72 3.44 5.46
CA GLU A 136 -7.14 3.53 6.86
C GLU A 136 -7.73 2.20 7.39
N MET A 137 -8.55 1.50 6.60
CA MET A 137 -9.06 0.16 6.95
C MET A 137 -7.93 -0.85 7.14
N HIS A 138 -6.83 -0.70 6.40
CA HIS A 138 -5.62 -1.52 6.50
C HIS A 138 -4.61 -1.00 7.53
N ARG A 139 -5.02 -0.08 8.42
CA ARG A 139 -4.18 0.56 9.45
C ARG A 139 -2.98 1.31 8.89
N GLY A 140 -3.09 1.74 7.65
CA GLY A 140 -2.10 2.53 6.93
C GLY A 140 -2.59 3.95 6.66
N HIS A 141 -1.89 4.62 5.78
CA HIS A 141 -2.26 5.94 5.30
C HIS A 141 -1.64 6.22 3.94
N LEU A 142 -2.13 7.27 3.27
CA LEU A 142 -1.50 7.80 2.07
C LEU A 142 -0.51 8.90 2.43
N ALA A 143 0.63 8.92 1.74
CA ALA A 143 1.61 9.99 1.83
C ALA A 143 1.94 10.54 0.43
N PHE A 144 2.27 11.82 0.34
CA PHE A 144 2.63 12.48 -0.90
C PHE A 144 3.90 13.30 -0.72
N ALA A 145 4.77 13.28 -1.71
CA ALA A 145 5.98 14.09 -1.74
C ALA A 145 6.23 14.65 -3.15
N ARG A 146 6.67 15.89 -3.24
CA ARG A 146 7.14 16.47 -4.49
C ARG A 146 8.49 15.87 -4.86
N ARG A 147 8.69 15.65 -6.14
CA ARG A 147 9.99 15.23 -6.68
C ARG A 147 10.77 16.43 -7.21
N THR A 148 12.07 16.31 -7.27
CA THR A 148 12.97 17.29 -7.87
C THR A 148 13.57 16.67 -9.13
N PRO A 149 13.59 17.36 -10.28
CA PRO A 149 13.14 18.76 -10.48
C PRO A 149 11.62 18.94 -10.58
N GLN A 150 10.86 17.88 -10.86
CA GLN A 150 9.39 17.90 -11.02
C GLN A 150 8.80 16.52 -10.78
N GLY A 151 7.46 16.43 -10.66
CA GLY A 151 6.74 15.20 -10.46
C GLY A 151 6.21 15.03 -9.04
N LEU A 152 5.51 13.92 -8.84
CA LEU A 152 4.92 13.55 -7.57
C LEU A 152 5.34 12.12 -7.19
N LYS A 153 5.51 11.88 -5.90
CA LYS A 153 5.55 10.57 -5.27
C LYS A 153 4.26 10.40 -4.48
N ALA A 154 3.45 9.41 -4.84
CA ALA A 154 2.25 9.00 -4.10
C ALA A 154 2.54 7.64 -3.45
N SER A 155 2.34 7.52 -2.15
CA SER A 155 2.72 6.36 -1.36
C SER A 155 1.54 5.81 -0.57
N LEU A 156 1.41 4.50 -0.57
CA LEU A 156 0.60 3.72 0.35
C LEU A 156 1.53 3.18 1.44
N VAL A 157 1.29 3.60 2.67
CA VAL A 157 2.10 3.20 3.84
C VAL A 157 1.28 2.23 4.68
N LEU A 158 1.81 1.03 4.91
CA LEU A 158 1.13 -0.06 5.60
C LEU A 158 2.02 -0.66 6.71
N PRO A 159 1.44 -1.23 7.76
CA PRO A 159 2.18 -2.06 8.71
C PRO A 159 2.73 -3.31 8.02
N ARG A 160 4.01 -3.61 8.25
CA ARG A 160 4.63 -4.87 7.80
C ARG A 160 4.04 -6.05 8.58
N LEU A 161 3.66 -7.09 7.88
CA LEU A 161 3.38 -8.37 8.50
C LEU A 161 4.71 -9.12 8.67
N ARG A 162 5.15 -9.29 9.91
CA ARG A 162 6.26 -10.19 10.21
C ARG A 162 5.76 -11.62 10.25
N GLU A 163 6.48 -12.53 9.62
CA GLU A 163 6.31 -13.93 9.91
C GLU A 163 6.51 -14.13 11.42
N LEU A 164 5.48 -14.62 12.09
CA LEU A 164 5.67 -15.13 13.44
C LEU A 164 6.62 -16.32 13.30
N ASN A 165 7.84 -16.16 13.77
CA ASN A 165 8.76 -17.27 13.97
C ASN A 165 8.08 -18.29 14.90
N ILE A 166 7.42 -19.30 14.31
CA ILE A 166 6.75 -20.41 15.04
C ILE A 166 7.81 -21.34 15.64
N ASN A 167 9.00 -20.86 15.93
CA ASN A 167 10.04 -21.55 16.65
C ASN A 167 10.07 -21.20 18.14
N ASN A 168 8.92 -20.82 18.74
CA ASN A 168 8.85 -20.67 20.18
C ASN A 168 8.44 -21.98 20.83
N GLN A 169 9.45 -22.74 21.26
CA GLN A 169 9.34 -23.88 22.17
C GLN A 169 8.88 -23.50 23.60
N GLU A 170 8.30 -22.34 23.82
CA GLU A 170 7.96 -21.84 25.16
C GLU A 170 6.65 -22.37 25.75
N TRP A 171 5.82 -23.06 24.98
CA TRP A 171 4.56 -23.59 25.54
C TRP A 171 4.66 -25.02 26.12
N LYS A 172 5.84 -25.67 26.04
CA LYS A 172 6.03 -27.03 26.58
C LYS A 172 6.31 -27.10 28.08
N HIS A 173 6.55 -26.00 28.74
CA HIS A 173 6.90 -25.99 30.17
C HIS A 173 5.73 -25.77 31.14
N GLU A 174 4.55 -25.37 30.69
CA GLU A 174 3.41 -25.17 31.58
C GLU A 174 2.39 -26.34 31.64
N ALA A 175 2.52 -27.33 30.75
CA ALA A 175 1.63 -28.50 30.74
C ALA A 175 2.12 -29.67 31.64
N GLY A 176 3.30 -29.57 32.24
CA GLY A 176 3.91 -30.63 33.04
C GLY A 176 3.81 -30.51 34.56
N ALA A 177 3.11 -29.49 35.07
CA ALA A 177 3.10 -29.21 36.51
C ALA A 177 1.77 -29.49 37.23
N PHE A 178 0.89 -30.29 36.66
CA PHE A 178 -0.38 -30.66 37.30
C PHE A 178 -0.66 -32.16 37.20
N ASP A 179 0.28 -32.98 37.69
CA ASP A 179 -0.06 -34.36 38.06
C ASP A 179 0.97 -34.93 39.02
N SER A 180 0.88 -34.56 40.30
CA SER A 180 1.38 -35.36 41.40
C SER A 180 0.81 -34.81 42.71
N HIS A 181 -0.42 -35.22 43.03
CA HIS A 181 -0.88 -35.46 44.40
C HIS A 181 -2.34 -35.92 44.39
N ARG A 182 -2.52 -37.23 44.18
CA ARG A 182 -3.40 -38.12 45.01
C ARG A 182 -3.36 -39.53 44.47
#